data_6fd2e1e7d028065331f0b46bda856b99
#
_entry.id   6fd2e1e7d028065331f0b46bda856b99
#
_cell.length_a   1.000
_cell.length_b   1.000
_cell.length_c   1.000
_cell.angle_alpha   90.00
_cell.angle_beta   90.00
_cell.angle_gamma   90.00
#
_symmetry.space_group_name_H-M   'P 1'
#
loop_
_entity.id
_entity.type
_entity.pdbx_description
1 polymer ?
#
loop_
_entity_poly.entity_id
_entity_poly.type
_entity_poly.pdbx_seq_one_letter_code
_entity_poly.pdbx_strand_id
1 'polypeptide(L)'
;MSTTPAAGVLDTSVFIATESGRQLDEALIPDRVATTVVTLAELRVGVLAAGTTDIRAQRLATLESVADMETLPVDDDAARMWARLRIHLAESGRRVRINDLWIAAVAASRALPVITQDDDFAALDGAASVEIIRV
;
A
#
# COMPACT_ATOMS: atom_id res chain seq x y z
N MET A 1 8.89 10.88 -22.00
CA MET A 1 7.87 9.86 -22.15
C MET A 1 7.63 9.20 -20.80
N SER A 2 6.43 9.32 -20.30
CA SER A 2 6.07 8.69 -19.03
C SER A 2 5.82 7.21 -19.26
N THR A 3 6.54 6.36 -18.56
CA THR A 3 6.35 4.92 -18.60
C THR A 3 5.76 4.44 -17.28
N THR A 4 4.69 3.65 -17.36
CA THR A 4 4.16 2.94 -16.22
C THR A 4 5.19 1.88 -15.80
N PRO A 5 5.55 1.77 -14.51
CA PRO A 5 6.43 0.71 -14.05
C PRO A 5 5.88 -0.67 -14.42
N ALA A 6 6.77 -1.66 -14.57
CA ALA A 6 6.36 -3.03 -14.90
C ALA A 6 5.57 -3.69 -13.76
N ALA A 7 5.84 -3.31 -12.52
CA ALA A 7 5.20 -3.87 -11.34
C ALA A 7 5.09 -2.84 -10.23
N GLY A 8 4.19 -3.04 -9.29
CA GLY A 8 4.00 -2.15 -8.14
C GLY A 8 3.27 -2.83 -7.00
N VAL A 9 3.29 -2.18 -5.84
CA VAL A 9 2.63 -2.64 -4.62
C VAL A 9 1.42 -1.74 -4.37
N LEU A 10 0.23 -2.32 -4.38
CA LEU A 10 -1.00 -1.60 -4.05
C LEU A 10 -1.10 -1.46 -2.54
N ASP A 11 -1.28 -0.22 -2.08
CA ASP A 11 -1.59 -0.02 -0.67
C ASP A 11 -3.09 -0.19 -0.40
N THR A 12 -3.47 -0.11 0.85
CA THR A 12 -4.86 -0.33 1.28
C THR A 12 -5.83 0.66 0.67
N SER A 13 -5.41 1.92 0.44
CA SER A 13 -6.28 2.97 -0.10
C SER A 13 -6.83 2.65 -1.50
N VAL A 14 -6.06 1.93 -2.32
CA VAL A 14 -6.50 1.54 -3.67
C VAL A 14 -7.69 0.58 -3.59
N PHE A 15 -7.64 -0.40 -2.69
CA PHE A 15 -8.75 -1.34 -2.49
C PHE A 15 -9.99 -0.66 -1.93
N ILE A 16 -9.81 0.25 -0.98
CA ILE A 16 -10.90 1.03 -0.40
C ILE A 16 -11.53 1.95 -1.45
N ALA A 17 -10.74 2.57 -2.30
CA ALA A 17 -11.23 3.41 -3.40
C ALA A 17 -12.09 2.60 -4.37
N THR A 18 -11.64 1.41 -4.76
CA THR A 18 -12.36 0.50 -5.64
C THR A 18 -13.70 0.07 -5.00
N GLU A 19 -13.67 -0.31 -3.73
CA GLU A 19 -14.87 -0.68 -2.97
C GLU A 19 -15.89 0.45 -2.91
N SER A 20 -15.43 1.70 -2.70
CA SER A 20 -16.30 2.88 -2.57
C SER A 20 -16.70 3.46 -3.93
N GLY A 21 -16.28 2.90 -5.03
CA GLY A 21 -16.57 3.41 -6.37
C GLY A 21 -15.82 4.69 -6.73
N ARG A 22 -14.74 5.02 -6.02
CA ARG A 22 -13.89 6.15 -6.40
C ARG A 22 -13.10 5.82 -7.67
N GLN A 23 -12.96 6.82 -8.51
CA GLN A 23 -12.24 6.69 -9.77
C GLN A 23 -10.73 6.66 -9.53
N LEU A 24 -10.05 5.72 -10.18
CA LEU A 24 -8.59 5.60 -10.17
C LEU A 24 -8.06 5.96 -11.55
N ASP A 25 -6.83 6.48 -11.59
CA ASP A 25 -6.12 6.63 -12.85
C ASP A 25 -5.49 5.27 -13.24
N GLU A 26 -6.31 4.43 -13.85
CA GLU A 26 -5.92 3.05 -14.19
C GLU A 26 -4.73 2.97 -15.14
N ALA A 27 -4.52 4.00 -15.96
CA ALA A 27 -3.38 4.05 -16.87
C ALA A 27 -2.04 4.08 -16.14
N LEU A 28 -2.03 4.52 -14.88
CA LEU A 28 -0.82 4.58 -14.04
C LEU A 28 -0.62 3.32 -13.19
N ILE A 29 -1.59 2.40 -13.18
CA ILE A 29 -1.47 1.14 -12.44
C ILE A 29 -0.68 0.14 -13.29
N PRO A 30 0.42 -0.42 -12.74
CA PRO A 30 1.17 -1.44 -13.47
C PRO A 30 0.35 -2.69 -13.77
N ASP A 31 0.71 -3.42 -14.83
CA ASP A 31 0.06 -4.69 -15.17
C ASP A 31 0.28 -5.77 -14.12
N ARG A 32 1.46 -5.76 -13.50
CA ARG A 32 1.79 -6.68 -12.40
C ARG A 32 1.70 -5.93 -11.09
N VAL A 33 0.81 -6.41 -10.23
CA VAL A 33 0.60 -5.81 -8.91
C VAL A 33 0.69 -6.87 -7.82
N ALA A 34 1.22 -6.44 -6.68
CA ALA A 34 1.22 -7.21 -5.44
C ALA A 34 0.63 -6.32 -4.34
N THR A 35 0.38 -6.89 -3.19
CA THR A 35 0.07 -6.14 -1.99
C THR A 35 0.94 -6.65 -0.84
N THR A 36 0.68 -6.22 0.38
CA THR A 36 1.46 -6.64 1.54
C THR A 36 0.57 -7.34 2.58
N VAL A 37 1.19 -8.11 3.46
CA VAL A 37 0.49 -8.68 4.62
C VAL A 37 -0.09 -7.60 5.52
N VAL A 38 0.49 -6.40 5.53
CA VAL A 38 -0.03 -5.25 6.28
C VAL A 38 -1.39 -4.83 5.74
N THR A 39 -1.52 -4.70 4.41
CA THR A 39 -2.79 -4.40 3.76
C THR A 39 -3.82 -5.49 4.03
N LEU A 40 -3.44 -6.77 3.95
CA LEU A 40 -4.34 -7.87 4.33
C LEU A 40 -4.86 -7.70 5.75
N ALA A 41 -3.98 -7.38 6.70
CA ALA A 41 -4.39 -7.16 8.09
C ALA A 41 -5.38 -6.00 8.21
N GLU A 42 -5.14 -4.89 7.52
CA GLU A 42 -6.04 -3.75 7.53
C GLU A 42 -7.42 -4.08 6.93
N LEU A 43 -7.45 -4.81 5.82
CA LEU A 43 -8.70 -5.24 5.19
C LEU A 43 -9.48 -6.20 6.10
N ARG A 44 -8.80 -7.10 6.81
CA ARG A 44 -9.43 -8.01 7.78
C ARG A 44 -10.03 -7.25 8.96
N VAL A 45 -9.32 -6.24 9.47
CA VAL A 45 -9.86 -5.35 10.51
C VAL A 45 -11.13 -4.68 10.01
N GLY A 46 -11.15 -4.21 8.76
CA GLY A 46 -12.34 -3.61 8.16
C GLY A 46 -13.54 -4.54 8.16
N VAL A 47 -13.35 -5.82 7.84
CA VAL A 47 -14.43 -6.84 7.88
C VAL A 47 -14.93 -7.02 9.31
N LEU A 48 -14.02 -7.20 10.27
CA LEU A 48 -14.37 -7.45 11.67
C LEU A 48 -15.05 -6.26 12.34
N ALA A 49 -14.70 -5.05 11.93
CA ALA A 49 -15.23 -3.80 12.49
C ALA A 49 -16.53 -3.33 11.81
N ALA A 50 -17.01 -4.05 10.78
CA ALA A 50 -18.20 -3.63 10.03
C ALA A 50 -19.43 -3.58 10.92
N GLY A 51 -20.16 -2.45 10.87
CA GLY A 51 -21.34 -2.23 11.73
C GLY A 51 -22.63 -2.87 11.23
N THR A 52 -22.68 -3.26 9.95
CA THR A 52 -23.86 -3.88 9.33
C THR A 52 -23.46 -5.09 8.51
N THR A 53 -24.44 -5.96 8.24
CA THR A 53 -24.25 -7.14 7.40
C THR A 53 -23.86 -6.74 5.97
N ASP A 54 -24.48 -5.70 5.41
CA ASP A 54 -24.20 -5.24 4.05
C ASP A 54 -22.78 -4.69 3.92
N ILE A 55 -22.34 -3.89 4.88
CA ILE A 55 -20.96 -3.36 4.90
C ILE A 55 -19.97 -4.51 5.05
N ARG A 56 -20.25 -5.48 5.93
CA ARG A 56 -19.38 -6.64 6.11
C ARG A 56 -19.26 -7.45 4.84
N ALA A 57 -20.38 -7.70 4.14
CA ALA A 57 -20.37 -8.41 2.87
C ALA A 57 -19.53 -7.69 1.80
N GLN A 58 -19.68 -6.38 1.70
CA GLN A 58 -18.89 -5.56 0.78
C GLN A 58 -17.39 -5.62 1.07
N ARG A 59 -17.01 -5.49 2.33
CA ARG A 59 -15.60 -5.55 2.76
C ARG A 59 -15.03 -6.96 2.61
N LEU A 60 -15.83 -7.99 2.85
CA LEU A 60 -15.42 -9.36 2.63
C LEU A 60 -15.16 -9.63 1.13
N ALA A 61 -16.01 -9.13 0.25
CA ALA A 61 -15.80 -9.24 -1.19
C ALA A 61 -14.48 -8.59 -1.62
N THR A 62 -14.15 -7.43 -1.06
CA THR A 62 -12.87 -6.76 -1.30
C THR A 62 -11.70 -7.64 -0.82
N LEU A 63 -11.78 -8.20 0.39
CA LEU A 63 -10.76 -9.09 0.93
C LEU A 63 -10.58 -10.34 0.04
N GLU A 64 -11.67 -10.94 -0.41
CA GLU A 64 -11.65 -12.11 -1.29
C GLU A 64 -10.99 -11.78 -2.64
N SER A 65 -11.20 -10.58 -3.16
CA SER A 65 -10.58 -10.15 -4.42
C SER A 65 -9.04 -10.09 -4.35
N VAL A 66 -8.49 -9.99 -3.15
CA VAL A 66 -7.04 -9.94 -2.90
C VAL A 66 -6.45 -11.34 -2.70
N ALA A 67 -7.29 -12.38 -2.52
CA ALA A 67 -6.82 -13.73 -2.19
C ALA A 67 -5.89 -14.34 -3.24
N ASP A 68 -6.08 -14.00 -4.51
CA ASP A 68 -5.27 -14.53 -5.62
C ASP A 68 -4.08 -13.62 -5.96
N MET A 69 -3.97 -12.49 -5.30
CA MET A 69 -2.87 -11.54 -5.51
C MET A 69 -1.65 -11.96 -4.70
N GLU A 70 -0.47 -11.75 -5.27
CA GLU A 70 0.77 -11.94 -4.52
C GLU A 70 0.78 -11.03 -3.29
N THR A 71 1.03 -11.62 -2.13
CA THR A 71 1.10 -10.90 -0.85
C THR A 71 2.52 -10.95 -0.32
N LEU A 72 3.16 -9.79 -0.24
CA LEU A 72 4.54 -9.68 0.19
C LEU A 72 4.63 -9.66 1.71
N PRO A 73 5.56 -10.45 2.30
CA PRO A 73 5.73 -10.51 3.75
C PRO A 73 6.53 -9.32 4.29
N VAL A 74 6.43 -9.12 5.59
CA VAL A 74 7.36 -8.26 6.33
C VAL A 74 8.53 -9.15 6.77
N ASP A 75 9.59 -9.14 5.97
CA ASP A 75 10.79 -9.95 6.20
C ASP A 75 11.96 -9.10 6.73
N ASP A 76 13.15 -9.70 6.82
CA ASP A 76 14.35 -9.02 7.33
C ASP A 76 14.76 -7.83 6.44
N ASP A 77 14.62 -7.96 5.11
CA ASP A 77 14.93 -6.86 4.20
C ASP A 77 13.98 -5.69 4.40
N ALA A 78 12.69 -5.98 4.59
CA ALA A 78 11.70 -4.96 4.91
C ALA A 78 12.02 -4.28 6.26
N ALA A 79 12.47 -5.04 7.25
CA ALA A 79 12.85 -4.49 8.55
C ALA A 79 14.02 -3.51 8.44
N ARG A 80 15.04 -3.85 7.64
CA ARG A 80 16.18 -2.95 7.39
C ARG A 80 15.73 -1.67 6.70
N MET A 81 14.87 -1.78 5.73
CA MET A 81 14.33 -0.61 5.03
C MET A 81 13.47 0.24 5.96
N TRP A 82 12.64 -0.39 6.79
CA TRP A 82 11.82 0.31 7.78
C TRP A 82 12.68 1.18 8.71
N ALA A 83 13.79 0.62 9.19
CA ALA A 83 14.71 1.34 10.06
C ALA A 83 15.27 2.60 9.37
N ARG A 84 15.68 2.49 8.11
CA ARG A 84 16.17 3.64 7.32
C ARG A 84 15.11 4.71 7.15
N LEU A 85 13.90 4.30 6.80
CA LEU A 85 12.78 5.23 6.60
C LEU A 85 12.38 5.90 7.92
N ARG A 86 12.41 5.17 9.02
CA ARG A 86 12.11 5.72 10.35
C ARG A 86 13.10 6.83 10.73
N ILE A 87 14.37 6.62 10.47
CA ILE A 87 15.41 7.64 10.72
C ILE A 87 15.25 8.84 9.80
N HIS A 88 14.94 8.61 8.52
CA HIS A 88 14.66 9.69 7.57
C HIS A 88 13.52 10.60 8.07
N LEU A 89 12.44 10.01 8.54
CA LEU A 89 11.29 10.75 9.08
C LEU A 89 11.68 11.54 10.34
N ALA A 90 12.45 10.95 11.24
CA ALA A 90 12.92 11.62 12.44
C ALA A 90 13.78 12.83 12.10
N GLU A 91 14.68 12.71 11.14
CA GLU A 91 15.57 13.79 10.70
C GLU A 91 14.83 14.90 9.96
N SER A 92 13.80 14.56 9.20
CA SER A 92 13.00 15.53 8.44
C SER A 92 11.86 16.17 9.27
N GLY A 93 11.62 15.68 10.48
CA GLY A 93 10.52 16.15 11.33
C GLY A 93 9.12 15.83 10.79
N ARG A 94 9.01 14.87 9.90
CA ARG A 94 7.75 14.44 9.27
C ARG A 94 7.28 13.11 9.85
N ARG A 95 5.99 12.85 9.67
CA ARG A 95 5.34 11.63 10.20
C ARG A 95 4.60 10.88 9.11
N VAL A 96 4.60 9.56 9.23
CA VAL A 96 3.82 8.64 8.43
C VAL A 96 3.20 7.63 9.40
N ARG A 97 1.98 7.19 9.13
CA ARG A 97 1.34 6.14 9.94
C ARG A 97 2.20 4.88 9.92
N ILE A 98 2.20 4.16 11.03
CA ILE A 98 3.09 3.01 11.18
C ILE A 98 2.82 1.92 10.14
N ASN A 99 1.57 1.66 9.79
CA ASN A 99 1.24 0.67 8.76
C ASN A 99 1.70 1.13 7.38
N ASP A 100 1.54 2.41 7.05
CA ASP A 100 2.02 2.96 5.78
C ASP A 100 3.54 2.89 5.69
N LEU A 101 4.23 3.11 6.81
CA LEU A 101 5.68 2.97 6.87
C LEU A 101 6.11 1.52 6.58
N TRP A 102 5.42 0.53 7.12
CA TRP A 102 5.68 -0.88 6.81
C TRP A 102 5.38 -1.21 5.35
N ILE A 103 4.29 -0.72 4.78
CA ILE A 103 3.96 -0.92 3.37
C ILE A 103 5.07 -0.35 2.48
N ALA A 104 5.50 0.86 2.75
CA ALA A 104 6.59 1.50 2.00
C ALA A 104 7.91 0.72 2.15
N ALA A 105 8.22 0.23 3.35
CA ALA A 105 9.43 -0.55 3.61
C ALA A 105 9.42 -1.87 2.83
N VAL A 106 8.30 -2.57 2.79
CA VAL A 106 8.16 -3.81 2.02
C VAL A 106 8.35 -3.53 0.53
N ALA A 107 7.67 -2.51 0.01
CA ALA A 107 7.76 -2.16 -1.41
C ALA A 107 9.20 -1.77 -1.79
N ALA A 108 9.83 -0.88 -1.03
CA ALA A 108 11.19 -0.42 -1.29
C ALA A 108 12.22 -1.55 -1.18
N SER A 109 12.04 -2.49 -0.27
CA SER A 109 12.91 -3.66 -0.13
C SER A 109 12.91 -4.57 -1.36
N ARG A 110 11.85 -4.49 -2.17
CA ARG A 110 11.68 -5.23 -3.42
C ARG A 110 11.93 -4.36 -4.65
N ALA A 111 12.37 -3.10 -4.46
CA ALA A 111 12.55 -2.12 -5.53
C ALA A 111 11.26 -1.89 -6.33
N LEU A 112 10.11 -1.92 -5.67
CA LEU A 112 8.80 -1.70 -6.27
C LEU A 112 8.21 -0.37 -5.80
N PRO A 113 7.50 0.38 -6.67
CA PRO A 113 6.79 1.56 -6.24
C PRO A 113 5.56 1.22 -5.40
N VAL A 114 5.19 2.12 -4.51
CA VAL A 114 3.90 2.10 -3.84
C VAL A 114 2.87 2.76 -4.73
N ILE A 115 1.79 2.07 -5.01
CA ILE A 115 0.64 2.59 -5.77
C ILE A 115 -0.43 2.97 -4.76
N THR A 116 -0.80 4.23 -4.71
CA THR A 116 -1.68 4.76 -3.67
C THR A 116 -2.73 5.72 -4.23
N GLN A 117 -3.81 5.89 -3.48
CA GLN A 117 -4.91 6.82 -3.77
C GLN A 117 -4.80 8.12 -2.96
N ASP A 118 -3.97 8.15 -1.94
CA ASP A 118 -3.91 9.27 -1.01
C ASP A 118 -2.51 9.89 -0.89
N ASP A 119 -2.37 10.92 -0.05
CA ASP A 119 -1.13 11.66 0.14
C ASP A 119 -0.33 11.18 1.36
N ASP A 120 -0.74 10.10 2.01
CA ASP A 120 -0.15 9.66 3.27
C ASP A 120 1.32 9.25 3.15
N PHE A 121 1.76 8.87 1.95
CA PHE A 121 3.14 8.48 1.68
C PHE A 121 4.04 9.64 1.21
N ALA A 122 3.52 10.85 1.06
CA ALA A 122 4.26 11.96 0.46
C ALA A 122 5.59 12.26 1.19
N ALA A 123 5.63 12.07 2.52
CA ALA A 123 6.82 12.28 3.32
C ALA A 123 7.97 11.32 3.01
N LEU A 124 7.67 10.19 2.36
CA LEU A 124 8.65 9.15 2.02
C LEU A 124 9.09 9.18 0.57
N ASP A 125 8.42 9.93 -0.29
CA ASP A 125 8.73 9.94 -1.72
C ASP A 125 10.16 10.41 -1.95
N GLY A 126 10.92 9.62 -2.68
CA GLY A 126 12.35 9.87 -2.93
C GLY A 126 13.28 9.47 -1.79
N ALA A 127 12.78 9.05 -0.61
CA ALA A 127 13.60 8.61 0.50
C ALA A 127 14.06 7.17 0.29
N ALA A 128 15.36 6.88 0.46
CA ALA A 128 15.90 5.51 0.50
C ALA A 128 15.30 4.56 -0.57
N SER A 129 15.20 4.98 -1.82
CA SER A 129 14.64 4.21 -2.94
C SER A 129 13.11 4.04 -2.92
N VAL A 130 12.40 4.76 -2.08
CA VAL A 130 10.93 4.77 -2.11
C VAL A 130 10.43 5.55 -3.31
N GLU A 131 9.59 4.94 -4.11
CA GLU A 131 8.88 5.58 -5.21
C GLU A 131 7.37 5.49 -4.93
N ILE A 132 6.68 6.61 -5.04
CA ILE A 132 5.24 6.71 -4.80
C ILE A 132 4.55 7.10 -6.10
N ILE A 133 3.55 6.34 -6.50
CA ILE A 133 2.71 6.63 -7.66
C ILE A 133 1.27 6.80 -7.18
N ARG A 134 0.75 8.00 -7.36
CA ARG A 134 -0.63 8.28 -7.02
C ARG A 134 -1.54 8.01 -8.22
N VAL A 135 -2.63 7.28 -7.97
CA VAL A 135 -3.58 6.86 -9.02
C VAL A 135 -5.05 7.33 -8.77
#